data_43e546dbb4a63a34c20393a901ffc0e6
#
_entry.id   43e546dbb4a63a34c20393a901ffc0e6
#
_cell.length_a   1.000
_cell.length_b   1.000
_cell.length_c   1.000
_cell.angle_alpha   90.00
_cell.angle_beta   90.00
_cell.angle_gamma   90.00
#
_symmetry.space_group_name_H-M   'P 1'
#
loop_
_entity.id
_entity.type
_entity.pdbx_description
1 polymer ?
#
loop_
_entity_poly.entity_id
_entity_poly.type
_entity_poly.pdbx_seq_one_letter_code
_entity_poly.pdbx_strand_id
1 'polypeptide(L)'
;MIFSRTCLFATLALSLTLIAASSASAQDDVRKRGDKACGGDSRKMCKQFFGQGDMAVLSCLQENKVRLGGSCRKFLTEIGQLQ
;
A
#
# COMPACT_ATOMS: atom_id res chain seq x y z
N MET A 1 43.92 -5.62 -11.23
CA MET A 1 43.24 -5.58 -9.93
C MET A 1 42.23 -4.43 -9.81
N ILE A 2 42.46 -3.31 -10.44
CA ILE A 2 41.54 -2.13 -10.36
C ILE A 2 40.26 -2.38 -11.17
N PHE A 3 40.33 -3.19 -12.21
CA PHE A 3 39.18 -3.44 -13.10
C PHE A 3 38.08 -4.34 -12.49
N SER A 4 38.42 -5.22 -11.53
CA SER A 4 37.42 -6.09 -10.89
C SER A 4 36.54 -5.39 -9.90
N ARG A 5 36.98 -4.26 -9.35
CA ARG A 5 36.16 -3.44 -8.43
C ARG A 5 35.08 -2.63 -9.13
N THR A 6 35.34 -2.18 -10.34
CA THR A 6 34.37 -1.44 -11.14
C THR A 6 33.22 -2.29 -11.64
N CYS A 7 33.46 -3.57 -11.96
CA CYS A 7 32.41 -4.50 -12.39
C CYS A 7 31.46 -4.86 -11.25
N LEU A 8 31.92 -4.94 -10.01
CA LEU A 8 31.11 -5.25 -8.83
C LEU A 8 30.09 -4.16 -8.51
N PHE A 9 30.46 -2.90 -8.69
CA PHE A 9 29.56 -1.78 -8.44
C PHE A 9 28.45 -1.65 -9.50
N ALA A 10 28.73 -1.99 -10.74
CA ALA A 10 27.75 -1.95 -11.83
C ALA A 10 26.65 -3.00 -11.66
N THR A 11 26.97 -4.18 -11.17
CA THR A 11 25.99 -5.24 -10.93
C THR A 11 25.06 -4.95 -9.77
N LEU A 12 25.52 -4.29 -8.72
CA LEU A 12 24.71 -3.88 -7.59
C LEU A 12 23.67 -2.82 -7.95
N ALA A 13 24.03 -1.86 -8.82
CA ALA A 13 23.12 -0.81 -9.26
C ALA A 13 21.93 -1.36 -10.06
N LEU A 14 22.16 -2.37 -10.90
CA LEU A 14 21.12 -3.02 -11.70
C LEU A 14 20.12 -3.80 -10.84
N SER A 15 20.58 -4.44 -9.77
CA SER A 15 19.71 -5.19 -8.84
C SER A 15 18.73 -4.28 -8.11
N LEU A 16 19.18 -3.12 -7.69
CA LEU A 16 18.35 -2.13 -6.99
C LEU A 16 17.23 -1.58 -7.87
N THR A 17 17.49 -1.40 -9.15
CA THR A 17 16.49 -0.86 -10.09
C THR A 17 15.31 -1.83 -10.30
N LEU A 18 15.58 -3.13 -10.36
CA LEU A 18 14.57 -4.17 -10.52
C LEU A 18 13.62 -4.27 -9.31
N ILE A 19 14.16 -4.15 -8.09
CA ILE A 19 13.37 -4.20 -6.86
C ILE A 19 12.40 -3.02 -6.77
N ALA A 20 12.81 -1.81 -7.16
CA ALA A 20 11.97 -0.63 -7.14
C ALA A 20 10.77 -0.74 -8.09
N ALA A 21 10.95 -1.31 -9.29
CA ALA A 21 9.88 -1.52 -10.26
C ALA A 21 8.81 -2.50 -9.75
N SER A 22 9.22 -3.60 -9.10
CA SER A 22 8.29 -4.58 -8.51
C SER A 22 7.43 -3.98 -7.39
N SER A 23 8.00 -3.14 -6.55
CA SER A 23 7.29 -2.48 -5.44
C SER A 23 6.18 -1.54 -5.93
N ALA A 24 6.40 -0.79 -7.01
CA ALA A 24 5.41 0.12 -7.58
C ALA A 24 4.16 -0.61 -8.07
N SER A 25 4.34 -1.74 -8.77
CA SER A 25 3.22 -2.56 -9.27
C SER A 25 2.38 -3.15 -8.14
N ALA A 26 3.01 -3.62 -7.06
CA ALA A 26 2.33 -4.19 -5.91
C ALA A 26 1.47 -3.14 -5.20
N GLN A 27 1.93 -1.89 -5.09
CA GLN A 27 1.19 -0.80 -4.47
C GLN A 27 -0.07 -0.43 -5.27
N ASP A 28 0.01 -0.43 -6.61
CA ASP A 28 -1.14 -0.15 -7.45
C ASP A 28 -2.23 -1.20 -7.31
N ASP A 29 -1.87 -2.49 -7.25
CA ASP A 29 -2.82 -3.58 -7.05
C ASP A 29 -3.52 -3.48 -5.69
N VAL A 30 -2.79 -3.20 -4.63
CA VAL A 30 -3.34 -3.02 -3.29
C VAL A 30 -4.31 -1.85 -3.25
N ARG A 31 -3.98 -0.74 -3.90
CA ARG A 31 -4.84 0.43 -3.97
C ARG A 31 -6.17 0.11 -4.66
N LYS A 32 -6.13 -0.54 -5.81
CA LYS A 32 -7.34 -0.92 -6.55
C LYS A 32 -8.23 -1.86 -5.75
N ARG A 33 -7.64 -2.85 -5.11
CA ARG A 33 -8.37 -3.77 -4.24
C ARG A 33 -8.99 -3.06 -3.05
N GLY A 34 -8.25 -2.12 -2.46
CA GLY A 34 -8.71 -1.33 -1.33
C GLY A 34 -9.88 -0.42 -1.69
N ASP A 35 -9.82 0.25 -2.83
CA ASP A 35 -10.91 1.09 -3.32
C ASP A 35 -12.19 0.28 -3.52
N LYS A 36 -12.07 -0.93 -4.05
CA LYS A 36 -13.20 -1.82 -4.27
C LYS A 36 -13.78 -2.33 -2.95
N ALA A 37 -12.93 -2.74 -2.01
CA ALA A 37 -13.36 -3.34 -0.75
C ALA A 37 -13.85 -2.30 0.26
N CYS A 38 -13.16 -1.15 0.36
CA CYS A 38 -13.36 -0.14 1.39
C CYS A 38 -13.94 1.18 0.89
N GLY A 39 -14.14 1.35 -0.42
CA GLY A 39 -14.61 2.61 -0.99
C GLY A 39 -15.95 3.06 -0.44
N GLY A 40 -16.90 2.15 -0.25
CA GLY A 40 -18.19 2.45 0.34
C GLY A 40 -18.11 2.92 1.78
N ASP A 41 -17.33 2.22 2.59
CA ASP A 41 -17.12 2.58 4.00
C ASP A 41 -16.38 3.91 4.12
N SER A 42 -15.37 4.15 3.28
CA SER A 42 -14.64 5.41 3.26
C SER A 42 -15.56 6.60 2.98
N ARG A 43 -16.45 6.45 2.02
CA ARG A 43 -17.42 7.52 1.68
C ARG A 43 -18.42 7.77 2.79
N LYS A 44 -18.79 6.75 3.55
CA LYS A 44 -19.76 6.89 4.64
C LYS A 44 -19.13 7.50 5.90
N MET A 45 -17.94 7.09 6.26
CA MET A 45 -17.35 7.39 7.57
C MET A 45 -16.13 8.29 7.52
N CYS A 46 -15.41 8.35 6.40
CA CYS A 46 -14.09 8.97 6.32
C CYS A 46 -13.98 10.04 5.24
N LYS A 47 -15.08 10.51 4.72
CA LYS A 47 -15.14 11.48 3.63
C LYS A 47 -14.36 12.77 3.93
N GLN A 48 -14.38 13.23 5.17
CA GLN A 48 -13.67 14.43 5.61
C GLN A 48 -12.17 14.33 5.48
N PHE A 49 -11.63 13.11 5.33
CA PHE A 49 -10.19 12.88 5.21
C PHE A 49 -9.71 12.71 3.78
N PHE A 50 -10.59 12.73 2.78
CA PHE A 50 -10.23 12.44 1.40
C PHE A 50 -9.16 13.39 0.83
N GLY A 51 -9.12 14.62 1.26
CA GLY A 51 -8.10 15.59 0.83
C GLY A 51 -6.77 15.48 1.57
N GLN A 52 -6.67 14.60 2.57
CA GLN A 52 -5.50 14.50 3.44
C GLN A 52 -4.58 13.31 3.11
N GLY A 53 -4.92 12.53 2.09
CA GLY A 53 -4.14 11.39 1.62
C GLY A 53 -4.64 10.05 2.13
N ASP A 54 -4.11 8.98 1.53
CA ASP A 54 -4.54 7.61 1.79
C ASP A 54 -4.34 7.17 3.24
N MET A 55 -3.25 7.62 3.88
CA MET A 55 -2.95 7.25 5.27
C MET A 55 -3.97 7.82 6.26
N ALA A 56 -4.48 9.02 5.99
CA ALA A 56 -5.52 9.63 6.82
C ALA A 56 -6.83 8.85 6.72
N VAL A 57 -7.19 8.42 5.52
CA VAL A 57 -8.38 7.57 5.28
C VAL A 57 -8.21 6.22 5.97
N LEU A 58 -7.04 5.60 5.85
CA LEU A 58 -6.76 4.32 6.49
C LEU A 58 -6.88 4.41 8.02
N SER A 59 -6.33 5.45 8.63
CA SER A 59 -6.44 5.67 10.08
C SER A 59 -7.89 5.81 10.51
N CYS A 60 -8.71 6.52 9.73
CA CYS A 60 -10.14 6.66 9.99
C CYS A 60 -10.85 5.31 9.94
N LEU A 61 -10.55 4.48 8.96
CA LEU A 61 -11.12 3.15 8.84
C LEU A 61 -10.72 2.26 10.03
N GLN A 62 -9.46 2.31 10.45
CA GLN A 62 -8.97 1.56 11.60
C GLN A 62 -9.68 1.96 12.89
N GLU A 63 -9.92 3.25 13.09
CA GLU A 63 -10.66 3.76 14.26
C GLU A 63 -12.12 3.30 14.26
N ASN A 64 -12.68 3.04 13.09
CA ASN A 64 -14.08 2.63 12.93
C ASN A 64 -14.21 1.14 12.58
N LYS A 65 -13.25 0.31 13.00
CA LYS A 65 -13.18 -1.11 12.60
C LYS A 65 -14.46 -1.89 12.88
N VAL A 66 -15.18 -1.58 13.94
CA VAL A 66 -16.41 -2.28 14.29
C VAL A 66 -17.57 -1.95 13.36
N ARG A 67 -17.48 -0.84 12.64
CA ARG A 67 -18.51 -0.39 11.69
C ARG A 67 -18.21 -0.77 10.25
N LEU A 68 -17.04 -1.33 9.97
CA LEU A 68 -16.64 -1.71 8.63
C LEU A 68 -17.50 -2.84 8.10
N GLY A 69 -17.81 -2.80 6.80
CA GLY A 69 -18.41 -3.91 6.10
C GLY A 69 -17.46 -5.11 6.03
N GLY A 70 -18.00 -6.30 5.80
CA GLY A 70 -17.21 -7.52 5.77
C GLY A 70 -16.08 -7.50 4.77
N SER A 71 -16.30 -6.94 3.57
CA SER A 71 -15.28 -6.87 2.53
C SER A 71 -14.10 -5.99 2.93
N CYS A 72 -14.38 -4.83 3.51
CA CYS A 72 -13.33 -3.89 3.95
C CYS A 72 -12.55 -4.48 5.11
N ARG A 73 -13.23 -5.05 6.09
CA ARG A 73 -12.58 -5.69 7.24
C ARG A 73 -11.65 -6.82 6.80
N LYS A 74 -12.12 -7.68 5.91
CA LYS A 74 -11.34 -8.78 5.37
C LYS A 74 -10.10 -8.27 4.64
N PHE A 75 -10.27 -7.29 3.76
CA PHE A 75 -9.16 -6.71 3.00
C PHE A 75 -8.09 -6.12 3.92
N LEU A 76 -8.48 -5.29 4.88
CA LEU A 76 -7.52 -4.66 5.81
C LEU A 76 -6.81 -5.69 6.69
N THR A 77 -7.50 -6.74 7.07
CA THR A 77 -6.90 -7.83 7.83
C THR A 77 -5.85 -8.57 6.99
N GLU A 78 -6.16 -8.87 5.73
CA GLU A 78 -5.25 -9.56 4.82
C GLU A 78 -3.96 -8.79 4.58
N ILE A 79 -4.03 -7.47 4.49
CA ILE A 79 -2.83 -6.65 4.28
C ILE A 79 -2.14 -6.22 5.58
N GLY A 80 -2.58 -6.76 6.73
CA GLY A 80 -1.96 -6.48 8.02
C GLY A 80 -2.26 -5.12 8.62
N GLN A 81 -3.30 -4.44 8.17
CA GLN A 81 -3.67 -3.10 8.62
C GLN A 81 -4.81 -3.09 9.63
N LEU A 82 -5.37 -4.24 9.97
CA LEU A 82 -6.43 -4.36 10.96
C LEU A 82 -6.17 -5.58 11.82
N GLN A 83 -6.25 -5.42 13.14
CA GLN A 83 -6.06 -6.51 14.09
C GLN A 83 -7.35 -6.83 14.84
#